data_2569337f536ce39847bd25c60d7f7b4d
#
_entry.id   2569337f536ce39847bd25c60d7f7b4d
#
_cell.length_a   1.000
_cell.length_b   1.000
_cell.length_c   1.000
_cell.angle_alpha   90.00
_cell.angle_beta   90.00
_cell.angle_gamma   90.00
#
_symmetry.space_group_name_H-M   'P 1'
#
loop_
_entity.id
_entity.type
_entity.pdbx_description
1 polymer ?
#
loop_
_entity_poly.entity_id
_entity_poly.type
_entity_poly.pdbx_seq_one_letter_code
_entity_poly.pdbx_strand_id
1 'polypeptide(L)'
;MPSTSLRVEVARTAVTQSDEELLSRARAGDAEAFRVIFDREAPGVRRFLGDLLRDDAAADEGTQETFVRAHQKLGTLSHTEKLQGWLIGIARMVFMESLRRKRRDRPQLAAESEPVQIDRAPSPEAALLGAEADRVLEGALEQLSADRRAALLMRLDHGLGYGDIAEAMGWPLQKVKNEIHRARLQLRERLAEYLT
;
A
#
# COMPACT_ATOMS: atom_id res chain seq x y z
N MET A 1 -10.02 27.67 -30.26
CA MET A 1 -9.50 26.37 -29.78
C MET A 1 -9.45 26.41 -28.26
N PRO A 2 -10.36 25.77 -27.51
CA PRO A 2 -10.26 25.72 -26.04
C PRO A 2 -9.11 24.81 -25.66
N SER A 3 -8.20 25.33 -24.86
CA SER A 3 -6.95 24.70 -24.44
C SER A 3 -7.17 23.37 -23.74
N THR A 4 -6.33 22.39 -24.03
CA THR A 4 -6.28 21.04 -23.42
C THR A 4 -6.28 21.10 -21.87
N SER A 5 -5.76 22.19 -21.29
CA SER A 5 -5.72 22.47 -19.86
C SER A 5 -7.14 22.56 -19.23
N LEU A 6 -8.06 23.25 -19.88
CA LEU A 6 -9.46 23.40 -19.43
C LEU A 6 -10.22 22.07 -19.44
N ARG A 7 -9.95 21.16 -20.40
CA ARG A 7 -10.56 19.83 -20.44
C ARG A 7 -10.10 18.93 -19.32
N VAL A 8 -8.82 18.99 -18.94
CA VAL A 8 -8.27 18.22 -17.83
C VAL A 8 -8.81 18.73 -16.49
N GLU A 9 -8.98 20.03 -16.36
CA GLU A 9 -9.49 20.66 -15.13
C GLU A 9 -11.00 20.40 -14.94
N VAL A 10 -11.79 20.47 -16.01
CA VAL A 10 -13.22 20.11 -15.99
C VAL A 10 -13.42 18.61 -15.70
N ALA A 11 -12.60 17.73 -16.26
CA ALA A 11 -12.65 16.30 -15.96
C ALA A 11 -12.27 15.99 -14.51
N ARG A 12 -11.26 16.67 -13.96
CA ARG A 12 -10.89 16.55 -12.54
C ARG A 12 -12.01 17.02 -11.62
N THR A 13 -12.65 18.14 -11.94
CA THR A 13 -13.74 18.71 -11.10
C THR A 13 -14.99 17.82 -11.13
N ALA A 14 -15.31 17.22 -12.27
CA ALA A 14 -16.43 16.31 -12.40
C ALA A 14 -16.22 14.99 -11.63
N VAL A 15 -14.99 14.45 -11.64
CA VAL A 15 -14.61 13.25 -10.88
C VAL A 15 -14.66 13.51 -9.38
N THR A 16 -14.19 14.68 -8.92
CA THR A 16 -14.21 15.05 -7.50
C THR A 16 -15.63 15.24 -6.95
N GLN A 17 -16.52 15.84 -7.69
CA GLN A 17 -17.92 15.97 -7.26
C GLN A 17 -18.62 14.61 -7.11
N SER A 18 -18.36 13.68 -8.05
CA SER A 18 -18.89 12.31 -7.97
C SER A 18 -18.34 11.54 -6.77
N ASP A 19 -17.06 11.72 -6.44
CA ASP A 19 -16.43 11.06 -5.31
C ASP A 19 -16.88 11.60 -3.95
N GLU A 20 -17.10 12.91 -3.84
CA GLU A 20 -17.68 13.53 -2.64
C GLU A 20 -19.12 13.07 -2.38
N GLU A 21 -19.93 12.99 -3.42
CA GLU A 21 -21.31 12.50 -3.32
C GLU A 21 -21.32 11.03 -2.90
N LEU A 22 -20.46 10.19 -3.48
CA LEU A 22 -20.32 8.78 -3.14
C LEU A 22 -19.94 8.61 -1.66
N LEU A 23 -18.95 9.36 -1.19
CA LEU A 23 -18.54 9.32 0.21
C LEU A 23 -19.61 9.85 1.16
N SER A 24 -20.34 10.90 0.77
CA SER A 24 -21.44 11.45 1.57
C SER A 24 -22.55 10.41 1.76
N ARG A 25 -22.94 9.71 0.70
CA ARG A 25 -23.91 8.62 0.74
C ARG A 25 -23.45 7.47 1.61
N ALA A 26 -22.18 7.04 1.43
CA ALA A 26 -21.60 5.96 2.24
C ALA A 26 -21.58 6.32 3.73
N ARG A 27 -21.27 7.58 4.09
CA ARG A 27 -21.35 8.09 5.47
C ARG A 27 -22.76 8.12 6.03
N ALA A 28 -23.76 8.31 5.17
CA ALA A 28 -25.17 8.25 5.56
C ALA A 28 -25.70 6.81 5.72
N GLY A 29 -24.82 5.79 5.53
CA GLY A 29 -25.17 4.38 5.69
C GLY A 29 -25.65 3.71 4.40
N ASP A 30 -25.48 4.34 3.23
CA ASP A 30 -25.78 3.73 1.94
C ASP A 30 -24.76 2.61 1.64
N ALA A 31 -25.20 1.37 1.80
CA ALA A 31 -24.36 0.17 1.60
C ALA A 31 -23.89 0.04 0.15
N GLU A 32 -24.70 0.47 -0.82
CA GLU A 32 -24.32 0.39 -2.24
C GLU A 32 -23.22 1.41 -2.56
N ALA A 33 -23.29 2.61 -1.99
CA ALA A 33 -22.22 3.59 -2.13
C ALA A 33 -20.90 3.08 -1.52
N PHE A 34 -20.97 2.43 -0.36
CA PHE A 34 -19.77 1.83 0.23
C PHE A 34 -19.23 0.64 -0.59
N ARG A 35 -20.11 -0.17 -1.18
CA ARG A 35 -19.72 -1.26 -2.09
C ARG A 35 -18.95 -0.74 -3.30
N VAL A 36 -19.39 0.36 -3.91
CA VAL A 36 -18.67 1.00 -5.03
C VAL A 36 -17.26 1.45 -4.58
N ILE A 37 -17.11 2.02 -3.38
CA ILE A 37 -15.81 2.37 -2.82
C ILE A 37 -14.94 1.12 -2.65
N PHE A 38 -15.51 0.05 -2.08
CA PHE A 38 -14.82 -1.22 -1.90
C PHE A 38 -14.31 -1.78 -3.25
N ASP A 39 -15.20 -1.91 -4.23
CA ASP A 39 -14.87 -2.51 -5.54
C ASP A 39 -13.74 -1.73 -6.24
N ARG A 40 -13.70 -0.41 -6.06
CA ARG A 40 -12.68 0.48 -6.63
C ARG A 40 -11.33 0.39 -5.91
N GLU A 41 -11.33 0.42 -4.59
CA GLU A 41 -10.13 0.60 -3.80
C GLU A 41 -9.51 -0.73 -3.29
N ALA A 42 -10.31 -1.80 -3.17
CA ALA A 42 -9.86 -3.08 -2.63
C ALA A 42 -8.67 -3.70 -3.40
N PRO A 43 -8.61 -3.64 -4.74
CA PRO A 43 -7.45 -4.16 -5.47
C PRO A 43 -6.14 -3.46 -5.09
N GLY A 44 -6.17 -2.15 -4.84
CA GLY A 44 -5.01 -1.37 -4.40
C GLY A 44 -4.58 -1.76 -2.98
N VAL A 45 -5.54 -1.85 -2.06
CA VAL A 45 -5.28 -2.26 -0.67
C VAL A 45 -4.73 -3.69 -0.60
N ARG A 46 -5.32 -4.63 -1.38
CA ARG A 46 -4.86 -6.01 -1.46
C ARG A 46 -3.42 -6.11 -1.96
N ARG A 47 -3.08 -5.36 -3.02
CA ARG A 47 -1.72 -5.32 -3.55
C ARG A 47 -0.74 -4.82 -2.50
N PHE A 48 -1.03 -3.71 -1.83
CA PHE A 48 -0.20 -3.17 -0.76
C PHE A 48 0.05 -4.18 0.37
N LEU A 49 -1.00 -4.86 0.82
CA LEU A 49 -0.89 -5.90 1.85
C LEU A 49 -0.16 -7.14 1.33
N GLY A 50 -0.37 -7.55 0.08
CA GLY A 50 0.34 -8.66 -0.56
C GLY A 50 1.85 -8.44 -0.60
N ASP A 51 2.28 -7.22 -0.99
CA ASP A 51 3.69 -6.84 -1.05
C ASP A 51 4.34 -6.77 0.34
N LEU A 52 3.55 -6.49 1.38
CA LEU A 52 4.02 -6.44 2.77
C LEU A 52 4.01 -7.80 3.46
N LEU A 53 2.94 -8.59 3.30
CA LEU A 53 2.69 -9.85 4.01
C LEU A 53 3.32 -11.06 3.31
N ARG A 54 3.43 -11.00 1.96
CA ARG A 54 3.87 -12.10 1.09
C ARG A 54 3.10 -13.41 1.32
N ASP A 55 1.83 -13.26 1.54
CA ASP A 55 0.88 -14.33 1.81
C ASP A 55 -0.48 -13.86 1.28
N ASP A 56 -0.94 -14.49 0.20
CA ASP A 56 -2.17 -14.09 -0.48
C ASP A 56 -3.40 -14.24 0.43
N ALA A 57 -3.47 -15.29 1.24
CA ALA A 57 -4.56 -15.50 2.18
C ALA A 57 -4.57 -14.43 3.28
N ALA A 58 -3.39 -14.10 3.82
CA ALA A 58 -3.25 -13.03 4.80
C ALA A 58 -3.52 -11.64 4.19
N ALA A 59 -3.20 -11.42 2.91
CA ALA A 59 -3.53 -10.20 2.20
C ALA A 59 -5.04 -10.04 1.99
N ASP A 60 -5.74 -11.12 1.65
CA ASP A 60 -7.19 -11.12 1.51
C ASP A 60 -7.89 -10.85 2.85
N GLU A 61 -7.48 -11.54 3.93
CA GLU A 61 -7.97 -11.30 5.30
C GLU A 61 -7.71 -9.85 5.73
N GLY A 62 -6.49 -9.37 5.53
CA GLY A 62 -6.10 -7.99 5.87
C GLY A 62 -6.87 -6.94 5.07
N THR A 63 -7.21 -7.24 3.81
CA THR A 63 -8.04 -6.35 2.99
C THR A 63 -9.45 -6.26 3.57
N GLN A 64 -10.09 -7.39 3.88
CA GLN A 64 -11.40 -7.40 4.52
C GLN A 64 -11.40 -6.63 5.83
N GLU A 65 -10.43 -6.88 6.70
CA GLU A 65 -10.29 -6.17 7.98
C GLU A 65 -10.08 -4.66 7.78
N THR A 66 -9.31 -4.27 6.76
CA THR A 66 -9.11 -2.86 6.40
C THR A 66 -10.44 -2.18 6.08
N PHE A 67 -11.29 -2.82 5.27
CA PHE A 67 -12.58 -2.23 4.90
C PHE A 67 -13.62 -2.29 6.01
N VAL A 68 -13.59 -3.28 6.89
CA VAL A 68 -14.40 -3.29 8.12
C VAL A 68 -14.07 -2.07 8.98
N ARG A 69 -12.77 -1.81 9.22
CA ARG A 69 -12.33 -0.63 9.96
C ARG A 69 -12.63 0.68 9.24
N ALA A 70 -12.47 0.69 7.92
CA ALA A 70 -12.78 1.86 7.09
C ALA A 70 -14.26 2.22 7.20
N HIS A 71 -15.17 1.24 7.11
CA HIS A 71 -16.59 1.46 7.29
C HIS A 71 -16.92 2.11 8.65
N GLN A 72 -16.34 1.57 9.72
CA GLN A 72 -16.54 2.11 11.07
C GLN A 72 -15.99 3.52 11.27
N LYS A 73 -14.92 3.87 10.54
CA LYS A 73 -14.19 5.14 10.68
C LYS A 73 -14.46 6.12 9.53
N LEU A 74 -15.40 5.84 8.63
CA LEU A 74 -15.62 6.64 7.44
C LEU A 74 -15.93 8.12 7.74
N GLY A 75 -16.55 8.39 8.89
CA GLY A 75 -16.80 9.74 9.38
C GLY A 75 -15.54 10.54 9.75
N THR A 76 -14.39 9.88 9.93
CA THR A 76 -13.12 10.55 10.26
C THR A 76 -12.35 11.04 9.04
N LEU A 77 -12.71 10.58 7.85
CA LEU A 77 -12.11 11.05 6.60
C LEU A 77 -12.57 12.46 6.32
N SER A 78 -11.66 13.43 6.32
CA SER A 78 -12.00 14.85 6.17
C SER A 78 -12.19 15.28 4.70
N HIS A 79 -11.43 14.68 3.79
CA HIS A 79 -11.35 15.06 2.39
C HIS A 79 -11.36 13.85 1.46
N THR A 80 -12.12 13.95 0.38
CA THR A 80 -12.32 12.87 -0.60
C THR A 80 -11.02 12.49 -1.31
N GLU A 81 -10.21 13.49 -1.67
CA GLU A 81 -8.92 13.29 -2.34
C GLU A 81 -7.90 12.51 -1.50
N LYS A 82 -8.16 12.34 -0.20
CA LYS A 82 -7.33 11.57 0.73
C LYS A 82 -7.78 10.13 0.93
N LEU A 83 -8.86 9.69 0.28
CA LEU A 83 -9.46 8.36 0.50
C LEU A 83 -8.43 7.24 0.35
N GLN A 84 -7.68 7.22 -0.75
CA GLN A 84 -6.66 6.19 -1.00
C GLN A 84 -5.59 6.19 0.10
N GLY A 85 -5.00 7.34 0.41
CA GLY A 85 -3.97 7.45 1.45
C GLY A 85 -4.48 7.04 2.83
N TRP A 86 -5.72 7.40 3.15
CA TRP A 86 -6.39 7.04 4.38
C TRP A 86 -6.63 5.52 4.49
N LEU A 87 -7.12 4.87 3.41
CA LEU A 87 -7.30 3.42 3.35
C LEU A 87 -5.97 2.67 3.50
N ILE A 88 -4.93 3.11 2.79
CA ILE A 88 -3.58 2.53 2.90
C ILE A 88 -3.01 2.74 4.32
N GLY A 89 -3.32 3.85 4.98
CA GLY A 89 -2.99 4.07 6.40
C GLY A 89 -3.65 3.03 7.33
N ILE A 90 -4.93 2.71 7.09
CA ILE A 90 -5.63 1.65 7.84
C ILE A 90 -5.01 0.27 7.53
N ALA A 91 -4.75 -0.03 6.25
CA ALA A 91 -4.12 -1.29 5.84
C ALA A 91 -2.75 -1.50 6.51
N ARG A 92 -1.93 -0.43 6.60
CA ARG A 92 -0.67 -0.48 7.34
C ARG A 92 -0.87 -0.82 8.82
N MET A 93 -1.88 -0.25 9.48
CA MET A 93 -2.17 -0.61 10.88
C MET A 93 -2.52 -2.09 11.03
N VAL A 94 -3.36 -2.63 10.13
CA VAL A 94 -3.70 -4.06 10.08
C VAL A 94 -2.43 -4.90 9.90
N PHE A 95 -1.56 -4.55 8.97
CA PHE A 95 -0.27 -5.20 8.75
C PHE A 95 0.61 -5.20 10.02
N MET A 96 0.79 -4.05 10.66
CA MET A 96 1.61 -3.94 11.87
C MET A 96 1.04 -4.77 13.05
N GLU A 97 -0.27 -4.88 13.15
CA GLU A 97 -0.92 -5.73 14.15
C GLU A 97 -0.71 -7.22 13.85
N SER A 98 -0.77 -7.64 12.57
CA SER A 98 -0.49 -9.02 12.17
C SER A 98 0.95 -9.42 12.50
N LEU A 99 1.93 -8.53 12.28
CA LEU A 99 3.33 -8.76 12.67
C LEU A 99 3.49 -8.92 14.19
N ARG A 100 2.80 -8.09 14.98
CA ARG A 100 2.85 -8.20 16.44
C ARG A 100 2.21 -9.50 16.93
N ARG A 101 1.11 -9.94 16.29
CA ARG A 101 0.47 -11.23 16.58
C ARG A 101 1.40 -12.39 16.25
N LYS A 102 1.96 -12.44 15.04
CA LYS A 102 2.93 -13.47 14.63
C LYS A 102 4.14 -13.55 15.58
N ARG A 103 4.63 -12.43 16.11
CA ARG A 103 5.73 -12.40 17.08
C ARG A 103 5.35 -12.96 18.45
N ARG A 104 4.12 -12.73 18.91
CA ARG A 104 3.62 -13.27 20.20
C ARG A 104 3.34 -14.77 20.13
N ASP A 105 2.81 -15.23 19.00
CA ASP A 105 2.41 -16.61 18.80
C ASP A 105 3.60 -17.53 18.47
N ARG A 106 4.78 -17.00 18.20
CA ARG A 106 6.03 -17.76 18.11
C ARG A 106 6.52 -18.06 19.54
N PRO A 107 6.56 -19.34 19.97
CA PRO A 107 7.31 -19.72 21.17
C PRO A 107 8.77 -19.29 20.98
N GLN A 108 9.44 -18.99 22.08
CA GLN A 108 10.80 -18.44 22.17
C GLN A 108 11.90 -19.40 21.65
N LEU A 109 11.74 -19.95 20.44
CA LEU A 109 12.73 -20.80 19.77
C LEU A 109 12.97 -20.28 18.36
N ALA A 110 14.24 -19.92 18.16
CA ALA A 110 14.91 -19.60 16.90
C ALA A 110 14.63 -18.24 16.26
N ALA A 111 15.61 -17.38 16.39
CA ALA A 111 15.97 -16.36 15.43
C ALA A 111 16.41 -17.04 14.12
N GLU A 112 15.47 -17.24 13.21
CA GLU A 112 15.75 -17.43 11.80
C GLU A 112 14.43 -17.25 11.07
N SER A 113 14.30 -16.11 10.37
CA SER A 113 13.15 -15.84 9.51
C SER A 113 13.41 -16.56 8.19
N GLU A 114 12.83 -17.74 8.00
CA GLU A 114 12.74 -18.30 6.66
C GLU A 114 11.80 -17.44 5.82
N PRO A 115 12.22 -17.02 4.63
CA PRO A 115 11.34 -16.33 3.69
C PRO A 115 10.30 -17.32 3.17
N VAL A 116 9.03 -17.01 3.33
CA VAL A 116 7.95 -17.73 2.67
C VAL A 116 8.05 -17.41 1.18
N GLN A 117 8.49 -18.38 0.39
CA GLN A 117 8.47 -18.30 -1.07
C GLN A 117 7.03 -18.36 -1.56
N ILE A 118 6.60 -17.35 -2.29
CA ILE A 118 5.35 -17.37 -3.05
C ILE A 118 5.71 -17.66 -4.50
N ASP A 119 5.28 -18.84 -4.98
CA ASP A 119 5.34 -19.20 -6.39
C ASP A 119 4.36 -18.33 -7.20
N ARG A 120 4.88 -17.36 -7.92
CA ARG A 120 4.21 -16.76 -9.06
C ARG A 120 4.82 -17.33 -10.31
N ALA A 121 4.09 -18.19 -11.01
CA ALA A 121 4.53 -18.81 -12.25
C ALA A 121 4.48 -17.81 -13.42
N PRO A 122 5.60 -17.51 -14.09
CA PRO A 122 5.64 -16.88 -15.40
C PRO A 122 6.23 -17.83 -16.46
N SER A 123 5.98 -17.51 -17.72
CA SER A 123 6.37 -18.29 -18.92
C SER A 123 7.89 -18.26 -19.22
N PRO A 124 8.48 -19.30 -19.94
CA PRO A 124 9.79 -19.86 -19.58
C PRO A 124 11.08 -19.12 -19.94
N GLU A 125 11.17 -18.16 -20.82
CA GLU A 125 12.49 -17.58 -21.18
C GLU A 125 12.67 -16.08 -20.93
N ALA A 126 11.71 -15.25 -21.21
CA ALA A 126 11.68 -13.85 -20.72
C ALA A 126 11.37 -13.78 -19.21
N ALA A 127 10.75 -14.84 -18.71
CA ALA A 127 10.44 -15.09 -17.31
C ALA A 127 11.66 -15.35 -16.42
N LEU A 128 12.72 -15.95 -16.94
CA LEU A 128 13.91 -16.26 -16.10
C LEU A 128 14.66 -14.98 -15.69
N LEU A 129 14.92 -14.08 -16.61
CA LEU A 129 15.61 -12.80 -16.31
C LEU A 129 14.71 -11.85 -15.49
N GLY A 130 13.40 -11.80 -15.80
CA GLY A 130 12.44 -11.03 -15.02
C GLY A 130 12.24 -11.60 -13.61
N ALA A 131 12.08 -12.92 -13.49
CA ALA A 131 11.91 -13.59 -12.20
C ALA A 131 13.14 -13.48 -11.29
N GLU A 132 14.35 -13.45 -11.87
CA GLU A 132 15.58 -13.26 -11.11
C GLU A 132 15.72 -11.81 -10.62
N ALA A 133 15.43 -10.81 -11.46
CA ALA A 133 15.39 -9.41 -11.07
C ALA A 133 14.33 -9.15 -10.00
N ASP A 134 13.14 -9.76 -10.14
CA ASP A 134 12.07 -9.67 -9.14
C ASP A 134 12.49 -10.28 -7.81
N ARG A 135 13.17 -11.45 -7.80
CA ARG A 135 13.69 -12.07 -6.57
C ARG A 135 14.74 -11.20 -5.88
N VAL A 136 15.63 -10.57 -6.66
CA VAL A 136 16.66 -9.68 -6.11
C VAL A 136 16.02 -8.44 -5.51
N LEU A 137 15.05 -7.83 -6.22
CA LEU A 137 14.29 -6.67 -5.71
C LEU A 137 13.52 -7.04 -4.45
N GLU A 138 12.87 -8.20 -4.46
CA GLU A 138 12.13 -8.72 -3.32
C GLU A 138 13.05 -8.95 -2.11
N GLY A 139 14.19 -9.60 -2.31
CA GLY A 139 15.18 -9.79 -1.25
C GLY A 139 15.74 -8.47 -0.70
N ALA A 140 15.93 -7.48 -1.57
CA ALA A 140 16.35 -6.15 -1.16
C ALA A 140 15.26 -5.40 -0.35
N LEU A 141 13.99 -5.56 -0.72
CA LEU A 141 12.86 -5.01 0.03
C LEU A 141 12.68 -5.65 1.41
N GLU A 142 12.98 -6.95 1.54
CA GLU A 142 12.91 -7.66 2.83
C GLU A 142 13.89 -7.14 3.88
N GLN A 143 15.04 -6.64 3.45
CA GLN A 143 16.04 -6.06 4.34
C GLN A 143 15.64 -4.69 4.87
N LEU A 144 14.62 -4.06 4.31
CA LEU A 144 14.05 -2.84 4.86
C LEU A 144 13.23 -3.17 6.11
N SER A 145 13.27 -2.28 7.11
CA SER A 145 12.30 -2.38 8.21
C SER A 145 10.87 -2.30 7.66
N ALA A 146 9.93 -2.98 8.32
CA ALA A 146 8.53 -3.03 7.90
C ALA A 146 7.93 -1.63 7.63
N ASP A 147 8.22 -0.67 8.48
CA ASP A 147 7.76 0.72 8.32
C ASP A 147 8.40 1.41 7.11
N ARG A 148 9.70 1.20 6.89
CA ARG A 148 10.42 1.79 5.75
C ARG A 148 9.94 1.21 4.43
N ARG A 149 9.71 -0.12 4.39
CA ARG A 149 9.13 -0.80 3.25
C ARG A 149 7.71 -0.27 2.94
N ALA A 150 6.85 -0.16 3.96
CA ALA A 150 5.51 0.39 3.80
C ALA A 150 5.54 1.83 3.23
N ALA A 151 6.38 2.72 3.78
CA ALA A 151 6.49 4.09 3.29
C ALA A 151 7.00 4.16 1.83
N LEU A 152 7.92 3.27 1.45
CA LEU A 152 8.44 3.19 0.09
C LEU A 152 7.36 2.71 -0.89
N LEU A 153 6.61 1.65 -0.56
CA LEU A 153 5.49 1.14 -1.38
C LEU A 153 4.39 2.18 -1.54
N MET A 154 4.03 2.90 -0.47
CA MET A 154 3.10 4.04 -0.55
C MET A 154 3.54 5.06 -1.60
N ARG A 155 4.84 5.33 -1.70
CA ARG A 155 5.39 6.31 -2.65
C ARG A 155 5.47 5.79 -4.07
N LEU A 156 5.95 4.55 -4.27
CA LEU A 156 6.25 3.99 -5.59
C LEU A 156 5.02 3.38 -6.27
N ASP A 157 4.27 2.56 -5.55
CA ASP A 157 3.18 1.77 -6.12
C ASP A 157 1.83 2.48 -6.02
N HIS A 158 1.66 3.28 -4.96
CA HIS A 158 0.41 4.02 -4.75
C HIS A 158 0.50 5.50 -5.11
N GLY A 159 1.68 5.99 -5.50
CA GLY A 159 1.87 7.37 -5.94
C GLY A 159 1.60 8.44 -4.88
N LEU A 160 1.45 8.06 -3.59
CA LEU A 160 1.07 8.98 -2.54
C LEU A 160 2.09 10.11 -2.37
N GLY A 161 1.59 11.32 -2.11
CA GLY A 161 2.41 12.47 -1.75
C GLY A 161 3.11 12.28 -0.40
N TYR A 162 4.23 12.96 -0.18
CA TYR A 162 4.93 12.88 1.12
C TYR A 162 4.06 13.33 2.29
N GLY A 163 3.12 14.25 2.07
CA GLY A 163 2.15 14.70 3.07
C GLY A 163 1.18 13.58 3.45
N ASP A 164 0.62 12.90 2.44
CA ASP A 164 -0.32 11.80 2.65
C ASP A 164 0.35 10.61 3.34
N ILE A 165 1.61 10.31 2.95
CA ILE A 165 2.42 9.30 3.63
C ILE A 165 2.69 9.69 5.08
N ALA A 166 2.97 10.96 5.36
CA ALA A 166 3.19 11.45 6.72
C ALA A 166 1.95 11.26 7.60
N GLU A 167 0.78 11.54 7.05
CA GLU A 167 -0.52 11.33 7.71
C GLU A 167 -0.78 9.82 7.92
N ALA A 168 -0.65 9.00 6.88
CA ALA A 168 -0.85 7.55 6.94
C ALA A 168 0.11 6.83 7.91
N MET A 169 1.34 7.31 8.01
CA MET A 169 2.38 6.76 8.89
C MET A 169 2.35 7.32 10.31
N GLY A 170 1.65 8.45 10.53
CA GLY A 170 1.76 9.23 11.77
C GLY A 170 3.17 9.78 12.01
N TRP A 171 3.88 10.15 10.93
CA TRP A 171 5.26 10.64 10.99
C TRP A 171 5.37 12.12 10.61
N PRO A 172 6.36 12.84 11.15
CA PRO A 172 6.73 14.14 10.62
C PRO A 172 7.15 14.03 9.16
N LEU A 173 6.78 15.01 8.33
CA LEU A 173 7.09 15.05 6.89
C LEU A 173 8.58 14.86 6.60
N GLN A 174 9.46 15.45 7.42
CA GLN A 174 10.90 15.29 7.26
C GLN A 174 11.37 13.86 7.48
N LYS A 175 10.75 13.14 8.43
CA LYS A 175 11.05 11.72 8.67
C LYS A 175 10.67 10.89 7.45
N VAL A 176 9.51 11.13 6.84
CA VAL A 176 9.07 10.41 5.61
C VAL A 176 10.10 10.59 4.50
N LYS A 177 10.51 11.85 4.23
CA LYS A 177 11.52 12.15 3.19
C LYS A 177 12.83 11.40 3.45
N ASN A 178 13.30 11.42 4.69
CA ASN A 178 14.55 10.77 5.09
C ASN A 178 14.46 9.24 4.97
N GLU A 179 13.36 8.63 5.43
CA GLU A 179 13.21 7.17 5.40
C GLU A 179 13.04 6.65 3.96
N ILE A 180 12.29 7.34 3.11
CA ILE A 180 12.17 6.98 1.69
C ILE A 180 13.53 7.16 0.97
N HIS A 181 14.27 8.22 1.27
CA HIS A 181 15.61 8.40 0.72
C HIS A 181 16.56 7.27 1.11
N ARG A 182 16.60 6.91 2.39
CA ARG A 182 17.41 5.78 2.91
C ARG A 182 16.99 4.46 2.29
N ALA A 183 15.68 4.20 2.14
CA ALA A 183 15.19 3.00 1.48
C ALA A 183 15.72 2.90 0.04
N ARG A 184 15.65 3.99 -0.73
CA ARG A 184 16.14 4.04 -2.11
C ARG A 184 17.66 3.82 -2.22
N LEU A 185 18.43 4.40 -1.30
CA LEU A 185 19.87 4.16 -1.24
C LEU A 185 20.17 2.70 -0.99
N GLN A 186 19.54 2.11 0.01
CA GLN A 186 19.72 0.72 0.38
C GLN A 186 19.36 -0.25 -0.76
N LEU A 187 18.22 0.00 -1.45
CA LEU A 187 17.84 -0.78 -2.64
C LEU A 187 18.86 -0.63 -3.77
N ARG A 188 19.32 0.61 -4.05
CA ARG A 188 20.30 0.85 -5.10
C ARG A 188 21.62 0.13 -4.86
N GLU A 189 22.11 0.11 -3.63
CA GLU A 189 23.33 -0.60 -3.24
C GLU A 189 23.17 -2.10 -3.49
N ARG A 190 22.06 -2.69 -3.08
CA ARG A 190 21.77 -4.11 -3.30
C ARG A 190 21.62 -4.50 -4.77
N LEU A 191 20.88 -3.69 -5.52
CA LEU A 191 20.72 -3.93 -6.95
C LEU A 191 22.04 -3.73 -7.73
N ALA A 192 22.92 -2.84 -7.29
CA ALA A 192 24.25 -2.67 -7.90
C ALA A 192 25.16 -3.90 -7.67
N GLU A 193 25.10 -4.52 -6.49
CA GLU A 193 25.80 -5.78 -6.19
C GLU A 193 25.37 -6.94 -7.13
N TYR A 194 24.11 -6.93 -7.56
CA TYR A 194 23.58 -7.94 -8.48
C TYR A 194 23.99 -7.71 -9.95
N LEU A 195 24.17 -6.45 -10.36
CA LEU A 195 24.51 -6.08 -11.73
C LEU A 195 26.03 -6.12 -12.02
N THR A 196 26.87 -6.47 -11.03
CA THR A 196 28.32 -6.56 -11.15
C THR A 196 28.77 -8.00 -11.25
#